data_e3c474625e8ab2b3e979678208033478
#
_entry.id   e3c474625e8ab2b3e979678208033478
#
_cell.length_a   1.000
_cell.length_b   1.000
_cell.length_c   1.000
_cell.angle_alpha   90.00
_cell.angle_beta   90.00
_cell.angle_gamma   90.00
#
_symmetry.space_group_name_H-M   'P 1'
#
loop_
_entity.id
_entity.type
_entity.pdbx_description
1 polymer ?
#
loop_
_entity_poly.entity_id
_entity_poly.type
_entity_poly.pdbx_seq_one_letter_code
_entity_poly.pdbx_strand_id
1 'polypeptide(L)'
;MFSFIKALQNFFSNLKKKKGLWFTTLTILSIIGISVSMYLLSNMTTSIAKEVYINMSSTYINNLEDKIEDKKNEYRRIILGLQTNDTFKNNLNNKLIIDSILENYNKNLSEMGFGQITLSFYSISNQINQYKNIVNTVISRKTSSFGFEVLGDGPNIVYLFPIIIDSNVVGVVEIKENIISLKNDIERSKQTIFLFLLQEKMMNNLSDDLKNRRYRLIVDGLRVEEQKYDSSLVSNVAEGGQEEIKELKNNGYLVNDVYFKTYKEVVDVNGVTIGYIIMAEKVQGSNGFVNIVDNMTKSVTLVSLGLVISILLFMF
;
A
#
# COMPACT_ATOMS: atom_id res chain seq x y z
N MET A 1 17.71 46.12 25.87
CA MET A 1 18.52 44.92 26.19
C MET A 1 19.42 45.09 27.42
N PHE A 2 20.26 46.13 27.54
CA PHE A 2 21.15 46.37 28.69
C PHE A 2 20.44 46.55 30.03
N SER A 3 19.28 47.20 30.08
CA SER A 3 18.52 47.40 31.33
C SER A 3 17.94 46.11 31.92
N PHE A 4 17.55 45.17 31.08
CA PHE A 4 17.03 43.86 31.47
C PHE A 4 18.13 42.97 32.07
N ILE A 5 19.33 43.00 31.47
CA ILE A 5 20.51 42.27 31.97
C ILE A 5 20.94 42.79 33.34
N LYS A 6 20.92 44.10 33.53
CA LYS A 6 21.25 44.75 34.84
C LYS A 6 20.22 44.45 35.91
N ALA A 7 18.92 44.40 35.55
CA ALA A 7 17.85 44.00 36.46
C ALA A 7 17.99 42.54 36.90
N LEU A 8 18.32 41.64 35.97
CA LEU A 8 18.62 40.22 36.23
C LEU A 8 19.83 40.05 37.15
N GLN A 9 20.94 40.78 36.90
CA GLN A 9 22.13 40.74 37.76
C GLN A 9 21.85 41.21 39.19
N ASN A 10 21.08 42.29 39.36
CA ASN A 10 20.68 42.81 40.67
C ASN A 10 19.73 41.82 41.38
N PHE A 11 18.82 41.18 40.68
CA PHE A 11 17.93 40.15 41.21
C PHE A 11 18.73 38.95 41.73
N PHE A 12 19.64 38.40 40.94
CA PHE A 12 20.50 37.29 41.35
C PHE A 12 21.47 37.67 42.50
N SER A 13 21.98 38.88 42.54
CA SER A 13 22.84 39.37 43.62
C SER A 13 22.08 39.47 44.97
N ASN A 14 20.83 39.91 44.95
CA ASN A 14 19.97 39.98 46.14
C ASN A 14 19.50 38.61 46.63
N LEU A 15 19.26 37.66 45.71
CA LEU A 15 18.94 36.27 46.04
C LEU A 15 20.10 35.52 46.70
N LYS A 16 21.35 35.79 46.28
CA LYS A 16 22.57 35.21 46.89
C LYS A 16 22.76 35.54 48.35
N LYS A 17 22.24 36.69 48.83
CA LYS A 17 22.31 37.11 50.25
C LYS A 17 21.35 36.31 51.14
N LYS A 18 20.32 35.68 50.60
CA LYS A 18 19.36 34.81 51.32
C LYS A 18 19.47 33.39 50.84
N LYS A 19 20.37 32.59 51.45
CA LYS A 19 20.68 31.21 50.99
C LYS A 19 19.46 30.33 50.70
N GLY A 20 18.41 30.40 51.51
CA GLY A 20 17.19 29.60 51.31
C GLY A 20 16.36 30.04 50.09
N LEU A 21 16.29 31.33 49.81
CA LEU A 21 15.52 31.87 48.66
C LEU A 21 16.25 31.62 47.34
N TRP A 22 17.58 31.61 47.35
CA TRP A 22 18.40 31.24 46.22
C TRP A 22 18.15 29.77 45.81
N PHE A 23 18.14 28.89 46.80
CA PHE A 23 17.95 27.45 46.57
C PHE A 23 16.56 27.14 45.95
N THR A 24 15.49 27.74 46.54
CA THR A 24 14.13 27.56 46.01
C THR A 24 13.96 28.11 44.59
N THR A 25 14.55 29.26 44.27
CA THR A 25 14.46 29.85 42.92
C THR A 25 15.22 29.01 41.89
N LEU A 26 16.37 28.47 42.28
CA LEU A 26 17.17 27.60 41.41
C LEU A 26 16.44 26.29 41.12
N THR A 27 15.81 25.71 42.14
CA THR A 27 14.97 24.49 41.98
C THR A 27 13.78 24.72 41.04
N ILE A 28 13.07 25.84 41.20
CA ILE A 28 11.94 26.20 40.33
C ILE A 28 12.41 26.41 38.87
N LEU A 29 13.50 27.12 38.64
CA LEU A 29 14.09 27.34 37.33
C LEU A 29 14.54 26.01 36.69
N SER A 30 15.11 25.10 37.48
CA SER A 30 15.49 23.77 37.00
C SER A 30 14.29 22.95 36.59
N ILE A 31 13.22 22.93 37.38
CA ILE A 31 11.98 22.21 37.05
C ILE A 31 11.36 22.77 35.75
N ILE A 32 11.31 24.09 35.58
CA ILE A 32 10.82 24.74 34.37
C ILE A 32 11.71 24.34 33.16
N GLY A 33 13.04 24.42 33.30
CA GLY A 33 13.99 24.03 32.24
C GLY A 33 13.85 22.59 31.82
N ILE A 34 13.65 21.67 32.76
CA ILE A 34 13.40 20.26 32.53
C ILE A 34 12.09 20.06 31.76
N SER A 35 11.00 20.70 32.22
CA SER A 35 9.69 20.58 31.61
C SER A 35 9.69 21.09 30.16
N VAL A 36 10.33 22.20 29.89
CA VAL A 36 10.50 22.76 28.53
C VAL A 36 11.35 21.82 27.67
N SER A 37 12.44 21.30 28.20
CA SER A 37 13.31 20.36 27.47
C SER A 37 12.57 19.07 27.13
N MET A 38 11.80 18.49 28.05
CA MET A 38 10.96 17.31 27.80
C MET A 38 9.90 17.59 26.76
N TYR A 39 9.24 18.72 26.79
CA TYR A 39 8.24 19.12 25.80
C TYR A 39 8.87 19.23 24.40
N LEU A 40 10.02 19.92 24.28
CA LEU A 40 10.72 20.07 23.00
C LEU A 40 11.20 18.71 22.45
N LEU A 41 11.76 17.86 23.30
CA LEU A 41 12.19 16.51 22.91
C LEU A 41 11.01 15.65 22.46
N SER A 42 9.90 15.68 23.19
CA SER A 42 8.68 14.95 22.79
C SER A 42 8.18 15.39 21.41
N ASN A 43 8.12 16.70 21.17
CA ASN A 43 7.70 17.23 19.86
C ASN A 43 8.67 16.87 18.74
N MET A 44 9.98 16.95 18.98
CA MET A 44 10.99 16.53 17.98
C MET A 44 10.87 15.04 17.66
N THR A 45 10.71 14.20 18.66
CA THR A 45 10.58 12.75 18.48
C THR A 45 9.32 12.40 17.69
N THR A 46 8.19 13.03 17.99
CA THR A 46 6.93 12.85 17.26
C THR A 46 7.07 13.29 15.79
N SER A 47 7.75 14.41 15.55
CA SER A 47 8.00 14.91 14.18
C SER A 47 8.89 13.97 13.39
N ILE A 48 9.96 13.46 13.97
CA ILE A 48 10.87 12.50 13.33
C ILE A 48 10.14 11.19 13.04
N ALA A 49 9.37 10.66 14.00
CA ALA A 49 8.59 9.46 13.81
C ALA A 49 7.60 9.61 12.65
N LYS A 50 6.89 10.75 12.58
CA LYS A 50 5.97 11.05 11.47
C LYS A 50 6.69 11.07 10.12
N GLU A 51 7.84 11.71 10.02
CA GLU A 51 8.63 11.76 8.78
C GLU A 51 9.09 10.36 8.35
N VAL A 52 9.55 9.55 9.29
CA VAL A 52 9.96 8.16 9.03
C VAL A 52 8.75 7.34 8.52
N TYR A 53 7.59 7.45 9.14
CA TYR A 53 6.39 6.72 8.71
C TYR A 53 5.89 7.17 7.33
N ILE A 54 5.98 8.45 6.99
CA ILE A 54 5.69 8.95 5.63
C ILE A 54 6.65 8.32 4.62
N ASN A 55 7.95 8.31 4.93
CA ASN A 55 8.97 7.73 4.04
C ASN A 55 8.79 6.22 3.88
N MET A 56 8.44 5.50 4.94
CA MET A 56 8.08 4.08 4.88
C MET A 56 6.87 3.86 3.98
N SER A 57 5.79 4.61 4.20
CA SER A 57 4.58 4.53 3.36
C SER A 57 4.92 4.71 1.89
N SER A 58 5.70 5.74 1.56
CA SER A 58 6.17 6.00 0.19
C SER A 58 6.99 4.83 -0.36
N THR A 59 7.86 4.23 0.45
CA THR A 59 8.69 3.09 0.04
C THR A 59 7.82 1.86 -0.29
N TYR A 60 6.81 1.56 0.54
CA TYR A 60 5.90 0.45 0.28
C TYR A 60 5.04 0.69 -0.97
N ILE A 61 4.53 1.92 -1.14
CA ILE A 61 3.74 2.28 -2.32
C ILE A 61 4.60 2.18 -3.59
N ASN A 62 5.81 2.71 -3.59
CA ASN A 62 6.73 2.63 -4.73
C ASN A 62 7.07 1.17 -5.06
N ASN A 63 7.36 0.33 -4.06
CA ASN A 63 7.60 -1.10 -4.28
C ASN A 63 6.38 -1.80 -4.92
N LEU A 64 5.17 -1.47 -4.47
CA LEU A 64 3.94 -1.98 -5.08
C LEU A 64 3.80 -1.53 -6.55
N GLU A 65 4.05 -0.25 -6.83
CA GLU A 65 3.98 0.31 -8.18
C GLU A 65 5.03 -0.33 -9.10
N ASP A 66 6.25 -0.53 -8.61
CA ASP A 66 7.31 -1.22 -9.35
C ASP A 66 6.89 -2.68 -9.68
N LYS A 67 6.30 -3.40 -8.73
CA LYS A 67 5.79 -4.75 -8.98
C LYS A 67 4.64 -4.79 -9.99
N ILE A 68 3.75 -3.80 -9.95
CA ILE A 68 2.69 -3.66 -10.95
C ILE A 68 3.27 -3.37 -12.34
N GLU A 69 4.28 -2.49 -12.46
CA GLU A 69 4.92 -2.20 -13.75
C GLU A 69 5.77 -3.39 -14.23
N ASP A 70 6.42 -4.15 -13.34
CA ASP A 70 7.08 -5.41 -13.67
C ASP A 70 6.09 -6.40 -14.32
N LYS A 71 4.90 -6.59 -13.73
CA LYS A 71 3.81 -7.43 -14.28
C LYS A 71 3.36 -6.93 -15.66
N LYS A 72 3.16 -5.64 -15.80
CA LYS A 72 2.76 -5.06 -17.10
C LYS A 72 3.83 -5.25 -18.18
N ASN A 73 5.12 -5.15 -17.83
CA ASN A 73 6.21 -5.44 -18.75
C ASN A 73 6.32 -6.93 -19.09
N GLU A 74 6.05 -7.83 -18.14
CA GLU A 74 5.95 -9.25 -18.36
C GLU A 74 4.83 -9.57 -19.37
N TYR A 75 3.63 -9.01 -19.19
CA TYR A 75 2.52 -9.18 -20.12
C TYR A 75 2.83 -8.66 -21.53
N ARG A 76 3.51 -7.52 -21.64
CA ARG A 76 3.98 -7.02 -22.94
C ARG A 76 4.92 -8.01 -23.64
N ARG A 77 5.84 -8.65 -22.91
CA ARG A 77 6.74 -9.68 -23.49
C ARG A 77 5.97 -10.91 -23.96
N ILE A 78 5.00 -11.37 -23.20
CA ILE A 78 4.13 -12.51 -23.57
C ILE A 78 3.39 -12.18 -24.89
N ILE A 79 2.79 -10.98 -24.99
CA ILE A 79 2.07 -10.55 -26.18
C ILE A 79 3.01 -10.40 -27.39
N LEU A 80 4.20 -9.85 -27.20
CA LEU A 80 5.21 -9.77 -28.28
C LEU A 80 5.57 -11.17 -28.78
N GLY A 81 5.75 -12.15 -27.89
CA GLY A 81 5.97 -13.55 -28.26
C GLY A 81 4.81 -14.13 -29.07
N LEU A 82 3.58 -13.82 -28.67
CA LEU A 82 2.39 -14.24 -29.41
C LEU A 82 2.30 -13.56 -30.79
N GLN A 83 2.61 -12.27 -30.87
CA GLN A 83 2.62 -11.51 -32.13
C GLN A 83 3.70 -11.95 -33.12
N THR A 84 4.80 -12.57 -32.66
CA THR A 84 5.83 -13.13 -33.55
C THR A 84 5.46 -14.51 -34.08
N ASN A 85 4.39 -15.13 -33.58
CA ASN A 85 3.91 -16.43 -34.05
C ASN A 85 3.15 -16.29 -35.38
N ASP A 86 3.71 -16.79 -36.47
CA ASP A 86 3.12 -16.67 -37.80
C ASP A 86 1.77 -17.44 -37.91
N THR A 87 1.62 -18.55 -37.19
CA THR A 87 0.35 -19.28 -37.17
C THR A 87 -0.74 -18.44 -36.50
N PHE A 88 -0.41 -17.73 -35.44
CA PHE A 88 -1.33 -16.79 -34.78
C PHE A 88 -1.74 -15.65 -35.74
N LYS A 89 -0.76 -14.98 -36.36
CA LYS A 89 -1.02 -13.84 -37.25
C LYS A 89 -1.91 -14.21 -38.44
N ASN A 90 -1.62 -15.38 -39.06
CA ASN A 90 -2.29 -15.82 -40.26
C ASN A 90 -3.70 -16.36 -40.02
N ASN A 91 -4.08 -16.62 -38.78
CA ASN A 91 -5.34 -17.27 -38.43
C ASN A 91 -6.24 -16.44 -37.48
N LEU A 92 -6.04 -15.10 -37.38
CA LEU A 92 -6.79 -14.23 -36.46
C LEU A 92 -8.31 -14.29 -36.61
N ASN A 93 -8.81 -14.68 -37.78
CA ASN A 93 -10.24 -14.86 -38.05
C ASN A 93 -10.72 -16.31 -37.84
N ASN A 94 -9.82 -17.25 -37.55
CA ASN A 94 -10.15 -18.66 -37.30
C ASN A 94 -10.13 -18.94 -35.79
N LYS A 95 -11.31 -18.89 -35.17
CA LYS A 95 -11.46 -19.06 -33.73
C LYS A 95 -10.86 -20.39 -33.24
N LEU A 96 -11.09 -21.52 -33.93
CA LEU A 96 -10.61 -22.82 -33.48
C LEU A 96 -9.08 -22.90 -33.43
N ILE A 97 -8.40 -22.33 -34.44
CA ILE A 97 -6.94 -22.30 -34.48
C ILE A 97 -6.41 -21.38 -33.39
N ILE A 98 -7.01 -20.21 -33.23
CA ILE A 98 -6.60 -19.25 -32.18
C ILE A 98 -6.79 -19.84 -30.78
N ASP A 99 -7.94 -20.46 -30.50
CA ASP A 99 -8.21 -21.10 -29.21
C ASP A 99 -7.17 -22.18 -28.90
N SER A 100 -6.82 -23.03 -29.90
CA SER A 100 -5.77 -24.05 -29.74
C SER A 100 -4.38 -23.46 -29.47
N ILE A 101 -4.02 -22.36 -30.15
CA ILE A 101 -2.75 -21.69 -29.93
C ILE A 101 -2.71 -21.11 -28.49
N LEU A 102 -3.77 -20.43 -28.07
CA LEU A 102 -3.84 -19.84 -26.73
C LEU A 102 -3.84 -20.90 -25.63
N GLU A 103 -4.53 -22.03 -25.83
CA GLU A 103 -4.50 -23.16 -24.92
C GLU A 103 -3.08 -23.68 -24.73
N ASN A 104 -2.33 -23.84 -25.83
CA ASN A 104 -0.93 -24.27 -25.77
C ASN A 104 -0.04 -23.23 -25.06
N TYR A 105 -0.24 -21.91 -25.33
CA TYR A 105 0.46 -20.85 -24.61
C TYR A 105 0.14 -20.87 -23.12
N ASN A 106 -1.14 -20.98 -22.74
CA ASN A 106 -1.57 -21.05 -21.34
C ASN A 106 -0.95 -22.26 -20.61
N LYS A 107 -0.90 -23.42 -21.29
CA LYS A 107 -0.24 -24.62 -20.77
C LYS A 107 1.25 -24.38 -20.56
N ASN A 108 1.96 -23.84 -21.53
CA ASN A 108 3.39 -23.57 -21.45
C ASN A 108 3.68 -22.55 -20.33
N LEU A 109 2.89 -21.49 -20.21
CA LEU A 109 3.01 -20.51 -19.10
C LEU A 109 2.83 -21.19 -17.74
N SER A 110 1.85 -22.08 -17.62
CA SER A 110 1.64 -22.85 -16.38
C SER A 110 2.84 -23.76 -16.05
N GLU A 111 3.41 -24.45 -17.04
CA GLU A 111 4.61 -25.29 -16.87
C GLU A 111 5.86 -24.47 -16.49
N MET A 112 5.95 -23.23 -16.97
CA MET A 112 7.03 -22.28 -16.61
C MET A 112 6.85 -21.62 -15.22
N GLY A 113 5.78 -21.94 -14.51
CA GLY A 113 5.49 -21.36 -13.19
C GLY A 113 4.56 -20.13 -13.22
N PHE A 114 4.06 -19.73 -14.39
CA PHE A 114 3.07 -18.64 -14.57
C PHE A 114 1.63 -19.17 -14.57
N GLY A 115 1.33 -20.19 -13.76
CA GLY A 115 0.05 -20.88 -13.78
C GLY A 115 -1.20 -20.07 -13.44
N GLN A 116 -1.02 -18.83 -13.00
CA GLN A 116 -2.13 -17.89 -12.74
C GLN A 116 -2.43 -16.96 -13.92
N ILE A 117 -1.63 -16.99 -14.98
CA ILE A 117 -1.82 -16.19 -16.20
C ILE A 117 -2.71 -16.95 -17.17
N THR A 118 -3.71 -16.25 -17.70
CA THR A 118 -4.60 -16.76 -18.74
C THR A 118 -4.68 -15.78 -19.89
N LEU A 119 -4.46 -16.28 -21.12
CA LEU A 119 -4.63 -15.49 -22.35
C LEU A 119 -5.96 -15.80 -23.00
N SER A 120 -6.62 -14.75 -23.48
CA SER A 120 -7.82 -14.83 -24.31
C SER A 120 -7.71 -13.88 -25.52
N PHE A 121 -8.43 -14.15 -26.59
CA PHE A 121 -8.44 -13.31 -27.78
C PHE A 121 -9.88 -12.99 -28.21
N TYR A 122 -10.13 -11.73 -28.46
CA TYR A 122 -11.41 -11.18 -28.95
C TYR A 122 -11.21 -10.70 -30.39
N SER A 123 -11.73 -11.42 -31.38
CA SER A 123 -11.69 -11.02 -32.78
C SER A 123 -12.81 -10.04 -33.11
N ILE A 124 -12.51 -8.97 -33.83
CA ILE A 124 -13.51 -7.98 -34.27
C ILE A 124 -14.52 -8.58 -35.24
N SER A 125 -14.14 -9.58 -36.03
CA SER A 125 -15.02 -10.25 -37.00
C SER A 125 -16.19 -10.99 -36.34
N ASN A 126 -16.10 -11.33 -35.06
CA ASN A 126 -17.13 -12.06 -34.32
C ASN A 126 -17.95 -11.14 -33.45
N GLN A 127 -18.90 -10.37 -34.06
CA GLN A 127 -19.97 -9.61 -33.41
C GLN A 127 -19.55 -8.73 -32.19
N ILE A 128 -19.29 -7.47 -32.48
CA ILE A 128 -18.91 -6.39 -31.52
C ILE A 128 -19.88 -6.26 -30.32
N ASN A 129 -21.12 -6.70 -30.43
CA ASN A 129 -22.15 -6.54 -29.40
C ASN A 129 -22.05 -7.49 -28.19
N GLN A 130 -21.11 -8.43 -28.18
CA GLN A 130 -20.95 -9.41 -27.09
C GLN A 130 -19.72 -9.14 -26.20
N TYR A 131 -18.86 -8.17 -26.59
CA TYR A 131 -17.64 -7.92 -25.82
C TYR A 131 -17.91 -7.00 -24.64
N LYS A 132 -17.15 -7.21 -23.57
CA LYS A 132 -17.09 -6.30 -22.43
C LYS A 132 -16.86 -4.86 -22.94
N ASN A 133 -17.55 -3.87 -22.36
CA ASN A 133 -17.40 -2.44 -22.73
C ASN A 133 -15.95 -1.98 -22.83
N ILE A 134 -15.08 -2.61 -22.05
CA ILE A 134 -13.67 -2.29 -22.01
C ILE A 134 -12.90 -2.73 -23.27
N VAL A 135 -13.21 -3.89 -23.82
CA VAL A 135 -12.61 -4.36 -25.10
C VAL A 135 -12.95 -3.36 -26.19
N ASN A 136 -14.19 -2.88 -26.23
CA ASN A 136 -14.63 -1.85 -27.18
C ASN A 136 -13.86 -0.53 -27.00
N THR A 137 -13.51 -0.16 -25.76
CA THR A 137 -12.69 1.02 -25.46
C THR A 137 -11.28 0.88 -26.02
N VAL A 138 -10.65 -0.30 -25.85
CA VAL A 138 -9.32 -0.59 -26.40
C VAL A 138 -9.32 -0.59 -27.92
N ILE A 139 -10.36 -1.14 -28.54
CA ILE A 139 -10.54 -1.12 -30.00
C ILE A 139 -10.64 0.30 -30.52
N SER A 140 -11.49 1.13 -29.90
CA SER A 140 -11.74 2.50 -30.36
C SER A 140 -10.51 3.42 -30.17
N ARG A 141 -9.80 3.26 -29.06
CA ARG A 141 -8.61 4.07 -28.73
C ARG A 141 -7.35 3.56 -29.42
N LYS A 142 -7.31 2.34 -29.90
CA LYS A 142 -6.13 1.65 -30.47
C LYS A 142 -4.93 1.64 -29.50
N THR A 143 -5.19 1.65 -28.20
CA THR A 143 -4.17 1.67 -27.16
C THR A 143 -4.45 0.57 -26.15
N SER A 144 -3.38 0.00 -25.58
CA SER A 144 -3.51 -0.98 -24.50
C SER A 144 -4.12 -0.35 -23.25
N SER A 145 -4.84 -1.17 -22.48
CA SER A 145 -5.38 -0.80 -21.18
C SER A 145 -4.94 -1.77 -20.11
N PHE A 146 -4.66 -1.28 -18.92
CA PHE A 146 -4.22 -2.05 -17.76
C PHE A 146 -5.05 -1.65 -16.56
N GLY A 147 -5.44 -2.60 -15.73
CA GLY A 147 -6.19 -2.35 -14.51
C GLY A 147 -6.56 -3.64 -13.82
N PHE A 148 -7.56 -3.57 -12.95
CA PHE A 148 -8.03 -4.70 -12.18
C PHE A 148 -9.50 -4.97 -12.48
N GLU A 149 -9.93 -6.23 -12.37
CA GLU A 149 -11.30 -6.66 -12.57
C GLU A 149 -11.70 -7.67 -11.49
N VAL A 150 -12.96 -7.61 -11.03
CA VAL A 150 -13.52 -8.59 -10.10
C VAL A 150 -14.35 -9.58 -10.89
N LEU A 151 -13.93 -10.84 -10.91
CA LEU A 151 -14.61 -11.95 -11.60
C LEU A 151 -15.08 -13.00 -10.59
N GLY A 152 -15.76 -14.03 -11.09
CA GLY A 152 -16.25 -15.13 -10.28
C GLY A 152 -15.14 -15.93 -9.57
N ASP A 153 -13.93 -15.94 -10.12
CA ASP A 153 -12.73 -16.57 -9.57
C ASP A 153 -11.93 -15.65 -8.63
N GLY A 154 -12.29 -14.36 -8.53
CA GLY A 154 -11.68 -13.37 -7.64
C GLY A 154 -11.24 -12.10 -8.34
N PRO A 155 -10.49 -11.25 -7.61
CA PRO A 155 -9.84 -10.09 -8.21
C PRO A 155 -8.69 -10.52 -9.11
N ASN A 156 -8.66 -9.96 -10.32
CA ASN A 156 -7.65 -10.25 -11.33
C ASN A 156 -6.99 -8.95 -11.79
N ILE A 157 -5.71 -9.03 -12.11
CA ILE A 157 -5.00 -8.04 -12.92
C ILE A 157 -5.33 -8.32 -14.37
N VAL A 158 -5.71 -7.30 -15.12
CA VAL A 158 -6.12 -7.43 -16.53
C VAL A 158 -5.28 -6.50 -17.38
N TYR A 159 -4.76 -7.03 -18.48
CA TYR A 159 -4.07 -6.26 -19.50
C TYR A 159 -4.70 -6.57 -20.87
N LEU A 160 -5.21 -5.54 -21.51
CA LEU A 160 -5.84 -5.59 -22.81
C LEU A 160 -4.93 -4.93 -23.84
N PHE A 161 -4.61 -5.64 -24.89
CA PHE A 161 -3.70 -5.19 -25.92
C PHE A 161 -4.32 -5.34 -27.33
N PRO A 162 -4.45 -4.23 -28.10
CA PRO A 162 -5.00 -4.31 -29.45
C PRO A 162 -3.99 -4.92 -30.42
N ILE A 163 -4.42 -5.87 -31.23
CA ILE A 163 -3.65 -6.39 -32.37
C ILE A 163 -3.98 -5.52 -33.58
N ILE A 164 -2.98 -4.84 -34.09
CA ILE A 164 -3.12 -3.89 -35.19
C ILE A 164 -2.39 -4.42 -36.43
N ILE A 165 -3.12 -4.52 -37.55
CA ILE A 165 -2.59 -4.87 -38.88
C ILE A 165 -3.07 -3.78 -39.85
N ASP A 166 -2.16 -3.26 -40.66
CA ASP A 166 -2.43 -2.20 -41.65
C ASP A 166 -3.25 -1.05 -41.06
N SER A 167 -2.84 -0.57 -39.88
CA SER A 167 -3.50 0.51 -39.12
C SER A 167 -4.90 0.20 -38.61
N ASN A 168 -5.41 -1.01 -38.78
CA ASN A 168 -6.72 -1.44 -38.27
C ASN A 168 -6.54 -2.40 -37.11
N VAL A 169 -7.36 -2.23 -36.05
CA VAL A 169 -7.43 -3.22 -34.98
C VAL A 169 -8.19 -4.43 -35.55
N VAL A 170 -7.57 -5.62 -35.46
CA VAL A 170 -8.16 -6.88 -35.90
C VAL A 170 -8.65 -7.73 -34.74
N GLY A 171 -8.23 -7.41 -33.54
CA GLY A 171 -8.66 -8.07 -32.31
C GLY A 171 -7.96 -7.50 -31.09
N VAL A 172 -8.30 -8.04 -29.93
CA VAL A 172 -7.70 -7.67 -28.64
C VAL A 172 -7.26 -8.94 -27.92
N VAL A 173 -6.01 -8.99 -27.49
CA VAL A 173 -5.51 -10.01 -26.56
C VAL A 173 -5.76 -9.53 -25.15
N GLU A 174 -6.40 -10.35 -24.35
CA GLU A 174 -6.56 -10.15 -22.90
C GLU A 174 -5.61 -11.08 -22.17
N ILE A 175 -4.85 -10.52 -21.22
CA ILE A 175 -4.12 -11.28 -20.23
C ILE A 175 -4.80 -11.05 -18.90
N LYS A 176 -5.13 -12.13 -18.20
CA LYS A 176 -5.62 -12.11 -16.81
C LYS A 176 -4.66 -12.87 -15.91
N GLU A 177 -4.43 -12.33 -14.74
CA GLU A 177 -3.68 -12.97 -13.67
C GLU A 177 -4.35 -12.70 -12.32
N ASN A 178 -4.52 -13.74 -11.50
CA ASN A 178 -5.11 -13.57 -10.19
C ASN A 178 -4.22 -12.69 -9.30
N ILE A 179 -4.81 -11.77 -8.53
CA ILE A 179 -4.10 -10.82 -7.66
C ILE A 179 -3.19 -11.48 -6.63
N ILE A 180 -3.43 -12.75 -6.32
CA ILE A 180 -2.62 -13.54 -5.39
C ILE A 180 -1.17 -13.65 -5.87
N SER A 181 -0.93 -13.60 -7.18
CA SER A 181 0.42 -13.54 -7.73
C SER A 181 1.16 -12.26 -7.26
N LEU A 182 0.51 -11.09 -7.38
CA LEU A 182 1.05 -9.82 -6.89
C LEU A 182 1.26 -9.86 -5.36
N LYS A 183 0.29 -10.41 -4.61
CA LYS A 183 0.43 -10.64 -3.18
C LYS A 183 1.70 -11.43 -2.85
N ASN A 184 1.90 -12.56 -3.54
CA ASN A 184 3.06 -13.42 -3.30
C ASN A 184 4.38 -12.69 -3.63
N ASP A 185 4.41 -11.86 -4.66
CA ASP A 185 5.60 -11.07 -5.04
C ASP A 185 5.93 -10.00 -3.98
N ILE A 186 4.93 -9.35 -3.39
CA ILE A 186 5.08 -8.37 -2.31
C ILE A 186 5.52 -9.06 -1.01
N GLU A 187 4.92 -10.19 -0.66
CA GLU A 187 5.17 -10.89 0.60
C GLU A 187 6.48 -11.71 0.61
N ARG A 188 7.18 -11.84 -0.53
CA ARG A 188 8.49 -12.53 -0.59
C ARG A 188 9.51 -11.98 0.40
N SER A 189 9.44 -10.71 0.74
CA SER A 189 10.32 -10.08 1.73
C SER A 189 10.08 -10.54 3.16
N LYS A 190 8.99 -11.30 3.42
CA LYS A 190 8.53 -11.80 4.73
C LYS A 190 8.26 -10.70 5.79
N GLN A 191 8.38 -9.44 5.46
CA GLN A 191 8.12 -8.32 6.36
C GLN A 191 6.79 -7.65 6.04
N THR A 192 6.45 -7.59 4.75
CA THR A 192 5.22 -6.95 4.27
C THR A 192 4.09 -7.98 4.22
N ILE A 193 2.95 -7.62 4.77
CA ILE A 193 1.69 -8.38 4.66
C ILE A 193 0.78 -7.61 3.72
N PHE A 194 0.20 -8.32 2.76
CA PHE A 194 -0.66 -7.76 1.72
C PHE A 194 -2.13 -8.09 2.01
N LEU A 195 -3.00 -7.11 1.85
CA LEU A 195 -4.46 -7.27 1.96
C LEU A 195 -5.15 -6.48 0.83
N PHE A 196 -6.08 -7.12 0.14
CA PHE A 196 -6.90 -6.46 -0.87
C PHE A 196 -8.35 -6.33 -0.39
N LEU A 197 -8.81 -5.10 -0.23
CA LEU A 197 -10.19 -4.75 0.12
C LEU A 197 -10.95 -4.34 -1.13
N LEU A 198 -12.08 -4.98 -1.39
CA LEU A 198 -12.94 -4.74 -2.54
C LEU A 198 -14.12 -3.83 -2.16
N GLN A 199 -14.44 -2.86 -3.00
CA GLN A 199 -15.69 -2.12 -2.86
C GLN A 199 -16.89 -3.01 -3.22
N GLU A 200 -17.86 -3.11 -2.32
CA GLU A 200 -19.04 -3.95 -2.49
C GLU A 200 -19.82 -3.64 -3.77
N LYS A 201 -19.93 -2.35 -4.13
CA LYS A 201 -20.60 -1.91 -5.37
C LYS A 201 -19.98 -2.48 -6.66
N MET A 202 -18.71 -2.89 -6.62
CA MET A 202 -18.01 -3.46 -7.78
C MET A 202 -18.27 -4.97 -7.93
N MET A 203 -18.97 -5.56 -6.96
CA MET A 203 -19.31 -6.98 -6.94
C MET A 203 -20.75 -7.25 -7.41
N ASN A 204 -21.39 -6.27 -8.04
CA ASN A 204 -22.79 -6.41 -8.51
C ASN A 204 -22.98 -7.48 -9.59
N ASN A 205 -21.90 -7.87 -10.28
CA ASN A 205 -21.91 -8.95 -11.27
C ASN A 205 -21.83 -10.35 -10.64
N LEU A 206 -21.57 -10.45 -9.33
CA LEU A 206 -21.54 -11.70 -8.58
C LEU A 206 -22.92 -11.97 -7.98
N SER A 207 -23.32 -13.25 -7.97
CA SER A 207 -24.53 -13.63 -7.23
C SER A 207 -24.38 -13.35 -5.73
N ASP A 208 -25.47 -13.02 -5.05
CA ASP A 208 -25.44 -12.71 -3.61
C ASP A 208 -24.93 -13.89 -2.79
N ASP A 209 -25.24 -15.12 -3.20
CA ASP A 209 -24.72 -16.34 -2.58
C ASP A 209 -23.19 -16.42 -2.69
N LEU A 210 -22.62 -16.18 -3.88
CA LEU A 210 -21.16 -16.18 -4.06
C LEU A 210 -20.49 -15.02 -3.29
N LYS A 211 -21.09 -13.85 -3.33
CA LYS A 211 -20.64 -12.68 -2.59
C LYS A 211 -20.54 -12.95 -1.09
N ASN A 212 -21.62 -13.48 -0.50
CA ASN A 212 -21.69 -13.67 0.95
C ASN A 212 -20.89 -14.89 1.44
N ARG A 213 -20.72 -15.94 0.62
CA ARG A 213 -19.91 -17.10 1.01
C ARG A 213 -18.42 -16.86 0.91
N ARG A 214 -17.98 -16.05 -0.07
CA ARG A 214 -16.57 -15.89 -0.39
C ARG A 214 -15.96 -14.62 0.21
N TYR A 215 -16.77 -13.56 0.32
CA TYR A 215 -16.28 -12.24 0.70
C TYR A 215 -16.94 -11.77 2.00
N ARG A 216 -16.14 -11.70 3.05
CA ARG A 216 -16.59 -11.14 4.32
C ARG A 216 -16.67 -9.62 4.23
N LEU A 217 -17.76 -9.03 4.77
CA LEU A 217 -17.86 -7.60 5.01
C LEU A 217 -16.93 -7.23 6.17
N ILE A 218 -16.00 -6.31 5.92
CA ILE A 218 -15.03 -5.84 6.92
C ILE A 218 -15.48 -4.53 7.52
N VAL A 219 -15.78 -3.57 6.66
CA VAL A 219 -16.30 -2.24 6.98
C VAL A 219 -17.41 -1.94 5.99
N ASP A 220 -18.24 -0.95 6.30
CA ASP A 220 -19.33 -0.57 5.40
C ASP A 220 -18.81 -0.30 3.99
N GLY A 221 -19.37 -1.03 3.03
CA GLY A 221 -19.02 -0.96 1.62
C GLY A 221 -17.68 -1.61 1.23
N LEU A 222 -16.94 -2.27 2.15
CA LEU A 222 -15.69 -2.96 1.85
C LEU A 222 -15.74 -4.44 2.26
N ARG A 223 -15.32 -5.29 1.33
CA ARG A 223 -15.29 -6.76 1.51
C ARG A 223 -13.91 -7.33 1.24
N VAL A 224 -13.60 -8.48 1.84
CA VAL A 224 -12.34 -9.22 1.65
C VAL A 224 -12.60 -10.70 1.41
N GLU A 225 -11.79 -11.33 0.59
CA GLU A 225 -11.72 -12.80 0.47
C GLU A 225 -10.82 -13.33 1.59
N GLU A 226 -11.36 -13.43 2.83
CA GLU A 226 -10.60 -13.65 4.07
C GLU A 226 -9.62 -14.82 4.00
N GLN A 227 -10.03 -15.94 3.38
CA GLN A 227 -9.21 -17.15 3.27
C GLN A 227 -7.89 -16.98 2.50
N LYS A 228 -7.73 -15.87 1.75
CA LYS A 228 -6.57 -15.59 0.91
C LYS A 228 -5.52 -14.70 1.59
N TYR A 229 -5.86 -14.11 2.75
CA TYR A 229 -5.04 -13.09 3.41
C TYR A 229 -4.74 -13.46 4.86
N ASP A 230 -3.80 -12.74 5.48
CA ASP A 230 -3.45 -12.90 6.89
C ASP A 230 -4.66 -12.56 7.78
N SER A 231 -5.15 -13.54 8.52
CA SER A 231 -6.35 -13.41 9.34
C SER A 231 -6.19 -12.39 10.48
N SER A 232 -4.96 -12.22 10.99
CA SER A 232 -4.68 -11.24 12.05
C SER A 232 -4.78 -9.81 11.51
N LEU A 233 -4.27 -9.57 10.30
CA LEU A 233 -4.42 -8.26 9.65
C LEU A 233 -5.87 -7.99 9.29
N VAL A 234 -6.58 -8.97 8.73
CA VAL A 234 -8.02 -8.85 8.40
C VAL A 234 -8.83 -8.48 9.65
N SER A 235 -8.61 -9.17 10.78
CA SER A 235 -9.30 -8.88 12.04
C SER A 235 -8.95 -7.49 12.57
N ASN A 236 -7.66 -7.09 12.51
CA ASN A 236 -7.21 -5.79 12.98
C ASN A 236 -7.83 -4.63 12.16
N VAL A 237 -7.94 -4.78 10.84
CA VAL A 237 -8.62 -3.78 9.98
C VAL A 237 -10.14 -3.75 10.26
N ALA A 238 -10.76 -4.92 10.52
CA ALA A 238 -12.16 -4.99 10.87
C ALA A 238 -12.48 -4.31 12.21
N GLU A 239 -11.60 -4.48 13.21
CA GLU A 239 -11.69 -3.83 14.52
C GLU A 239 -11.52 -2.31 14.43
N GLY A 240 -10.58 -1.85 13.59
CA GLY A 240 -10.36 -0.42 13.35
C GLY A 240 -11.52 0.27 12.61
N GLY A 241 -12.28 -0.49 11.85
CA GLY A 241 -13.54 -0.06 11.26
C GLY A 241 -13.39 1.10 10.27
N GLN A 242 -14.47 1.89 10.14
CA GLN A 242 -14.53 3.00 9.18
C GLN A 242 -13.55 4.14 9.51
N GLU A 243 -13.28 4.37 10.79
CA GLU A 243 -12.36 5.43 11.22
C GLU A 243 -10.92 5.12 10.79
N GLU A 244 -10.48 3.86 10.90
CA GLU A 244 -9.16 3.44 10.43
C GLU A 244 -8.99 3.66 8.92
N ILE A 245 -9.98 3.27 8.12
CA ILE A 245 -9.95 3.47 6.67
C ILE A 245 -9.90 4.97 6.32
N LYS A 246 -10.64 5.79 7.06
CA LYS A 246 -10.63 7.24 6.89
C LYS A 246 -9.28 7.85 7.25
N GLU A 247 -8.68 7.40 8.33
CA GLU A 247 -7.36 7.86 8.78
C GLU A 247 -6.27 7.47 7.79
N LEU A 248 -6.28 6.21 7.31
CA LEU A 248 -5.39 5.74 6.24
C LEU A 248 -5.49 6.63 4.98
N LYS A 249 -6.72 6.99 4.58
CA LYS A 249 -6.93 7.86 3.42
C LYS A 249 -6.42 9.28 3.64
N ASN A 250 -6.57 9.82 4.83
CA ASN A 250 -6.17 11.20 5.13
C ASN A 250 -4.65 11.34 5.29
N ASN A 251 -3.99 10.38 5.94
CA ASN A 251 -2.59 10.45 6.32
C ASN A 251 -1.67 9.67 5.37
N GLY A 252 -2.21 8.76 4.55
CA GLY A 252 -1.43 7.85 3.71
C GLY A 252 -0.84 6.66 4.48
N TYR A 253 -0.88 6.69 5.79
CA TYR A 253 -0.44 5.62 6.68
C TYR A 253 -1.18 5.66 8.02
N LEU A 254 -1.13 4.54 8.74
CA LEU A 254 -1.59 4.42 10.13
C LEU A 254 -0.65 3.51 10.90
N VAL A 255 -0.38 3.88 12.15
CA VAL A 255 0.40 3.05 13.08
C VAL A 255 -0.43 2.82 14.33
N ASN A 256 -0.65 1.56 14.67
CA ASN A 256 -1.21 1.16 15.96
C ASN A 256 -0.24 0.23 16.70
N ASP A 257 -0.63 -0.31 17.85
CA ASP A 257 0.23 -1.15 18.69
C ASP A 257 0.68 -2.46 17.99
N VAL A 258 -0.01 -2.87 16.94
CA VAL A 258 0.20 -4.16 16.26
C VAL A 258 0.80 -3.99 14.88
N TYR A 259 0.33 -2.99 14.10
CA TYR A 259 0.70 -2.82 12.71
C TYR A 259 1.04 -1.36 12.36
N PHE A 260 2.06 -1.20 11.52
CA PHE A 260 2.15 -0.10 10.56
C PHE A 260 1.38 -0.51 9.31
N LYS A 261 0.55 0.39 8.79
CA LYS A 261 -0.26 0.16 7.58
C LYS A 261 -0.13 1.33 6.63
N THR A 262 -0.09 1.03 5.35
CA THR A 262 -0.25 2.01 4.26
C THR A 262 -1.21 1.46 3.22
N TYR A 263 -1.73 2.31 2.33
CA TYR A 263 -2.72 1.88 1.35
C TYR A 263 -2.47 2.49 -0.02
N LYS A 264 -3.00 1.81 -1.04
CA LYS A 264 -3.08 2.29 -2.42
C LYS A 264 -4.47 2.04 -2.97
N GLU A 265 -5.06 3.05 -3.60
CA GLU A 265 -6.28 2.85 -4.38
C GLU A 265 -5.99 2.02 -5.62
N VAL A 266 -6.90 1.10 -5.90
CA VAL A 266 -6.85 0.20 -7.06
C VAL A 266 -8.01 0.55 -7.98
N VAL A 267 -7.67 0.77 -9.25
CA VAL A 267 -8.65 1.15 -10.26
C VAL A 267 -8.83 0.03 -11.29
N ASP A 268 -10.03 -0.04 -11.85
CA ASP A 268 -10.30 -0.86 -13.02
C ASP A 268 -9.64 -0.26 -14.27
N VAL A 269 -9.79 -0.98 -15.37
CA VAL A 269 -9.28 -0.56 -16.69
C VAL A 269 -9.93 0.71 -17.26
N ASN A 270 -11.04 1.20 -16.66
CA ASN A 270 -11.70 2.48 -16.97
C ASN A 270 -11.29 3.62 -16.01
N GLY A 271 -10.45 3.34 -15.02
CA GLY A 271 -10.04 4.29 -14.00
C GLY A 271 -11.01 4.43 -12.83
N VAL A 272 -11.97 3.51 -12.68
CA VAL A 272 -12.91 3.51 -11.55
C VAL A 272 -12.29 2.77 -10.38
N THR A 273 -12.29 3.37 -9.20
CA THR A 273 -11.78 2.73 -7.98
C THR A 273 -12.62 1.51 -7.63
N ILE A 274 -11.98 0.33 -7.59
CA ILE A 274 -12.60 -0.95 -7.25
C ILE A 274 -12.31 -1.41 -5.84
N GLY A 275 -11.29 -0.85 -5.21
CA GLY A 275 -10.86 -1.26 -3.89
C GLY A 275 -9.57 -0.61 -3.43
N TYR A 276 -8.96 -1.21 -2.41
CA TYR A 276 -7.72 -0.74 -1.79
C TYR A 276 -6.78 -1.91 -1.54
N ILE A 277 -5.51 -1.74 -1.86
CA ILE A 277 -4.45 -2.61 -1.37
C ILE A 277 -3.94 -1.98 -0.08
N ILE A 278 -3.97 -2.74 1.01
CA ILE A 278 -3.31 -2.39 2.28
C ILE A 278 -2.02 -3.21 2.35
N MET A 279 -0.92 -2.53 2.61
CA MET A 279 0.36 -3.17 2.95
C MET A 279 0.65 -2.87 4.41
N ALA A 280 0.98 -3.90 5.17
CA ALA A 280 1.21 -3.80 6.59
C ALA A 280 2.51 -4.47 7.02
N GLU A 281 3.09 -3.98 8.11
CA GLU A 281 4.22 -4.57 8.82
C GLU A 281 3.90 -4.64 10.30
N LYS A 282 4.27 -5.74 10.97
CA LYS A 282 4.09 -5.89 12.43
C LYS A 282 5.05 -4.97 13.20
N VAL A 283 4.51 -4.19 14.12
CA VAL A 283 5.30 -3.29 14.99
C VAL A 283 6.20 -4.08 15.94
N GLN A 284 5.68 -5.17 16.52
CA GLN A 284 6.41 -5.99 17.47
C GLN A 284 6.96 -7.27 16.83
N GLY A 285 8.22 -7.58 17.15
CA GLY A 285 8.85 -8.85 16.77
C GLY A 285 9.51 -8.87 15.38
N SER A 286 9.47 -7.78 14.63
CA SER A 286 10.24 -7.66 13.41
C SER A 286 11.54 -6.89 13.65
N ASN A 287 12.61 -7.26 12.92
CA ASN A 287 13.78 -6.39 12.78
C ASN A 287 13.47 -5.22 11.83
N GLY A 288 12.20 -4.88 11.67
CA GLY A 288 11.69 -3.88 10.76
C GLY A 288 11.92 -2.45 11.24
N PHE A 289 11.78 -1.50 10.33
CA PHE A 289 11.99 -0.07 10.57
C PHE A 289 11.09 0.49 11.69
N VAL A 290 9.86 -0.01 11.85
CA VAL A 290 8.92 0.45 12.90
C VAL A 290 9.50 0.20 14.27
N ASN A 291 10.07 -0.99 14.51
CA ASN A 291 10.71 -1.33 15.79
C ASN A 291 11.96 -0.46 16.05
N ILE A 292 12.73 -0.14 14.99
CA ILE A 292 13.89 0.75 15.10
C ILE A 292 13.45 2.15 15.52
N VAL A 293 12.40 2.71 14.92
CA VAL A 293 11.86 4.04 15.27
C VAL A 293 11.34 4.08 16.70
N ASP A 294 10.58 3.07 17.11
CA ASP A 294 10.06 2.96 18.49
C ASP A 294 11.21 2.85 19.51
N ASN A 295 12.20 2.02 19.23
CA ASN A 295 13.38 1.87 20.09
C ASN A 295 14.25 3.13 20.12
N MET A 296 14.43 3.84 19.00
CA MET A 296 15.14 5.13 18.98
C MET A 296 14.39 6.17 19.82
N THR A 297 13.07 6.25 19.69
CA THR A 297 12.23 7.15 20.47
C THR A 297 12.35 6.89 21.96
N LYS A 298 12.24 5.63 22.38
CA LYS A 298 12.42 5.21 23.79
C LYS A 298 13.83 5.51 24.29
N SER A 299 14.86 5.25 23.49
CA SER A 299 16.25 5.51 23.85
C SER A 299 16.55 6.99 24.03
N VAL A 300 16.08 7.84 23.12
CA VAL A 300 16.22 9.31 23.23
C VAL A 300 15.53 9.83 24.49
N THR A 301 14.33 9.34 24.80
CA THR A 301 13.59 9.70 26.00
C THR A 301 14.35 9.29 27.28
N LEU A 302 14.88 8.06 27.33
CA LEU A 302 15.66 7.53 28.46
C LEU A 302 16.96 8.33 28.69
N VAL A 303 17.72 8.61 27.63
CA VAL A 303 18.95 9.38 27.70
C VAL A 303 18.68 10.81 28.18
N SER A 304 17.62 11.41 27.67
CA SER A 304 17.20 12.75 28.09
C SER A 304 16.81 12.80 29.57
N LEU A 305 16.06 11.81 30.03
CA LEU A 305 15.68 11.66 31.44
C LEU A 305 16.92 11.46 32.33
N GLY A 306 17.88 10.62 31.88
CA GLY A 306 19.16 10.42 32.59
C GLY A 306 20.02 11.67 32.70
N LEU A 307 20.10 12.48 31.63
CA LEU A 307 20.79 13.75 31.63
C LEU A 307 20.17 14.73 32.62
N VAL A 308 18.83 14.81 32.63
CA VAL A 308 18.08 15.65 33.57
C VAL A 308 18.36 15.25 35.03
N ILE A 309 18.27 13.97 35.35
CA ILE A 309 18.57 13.43 36.67
C ILE A 309 20.01 13.74 37.06
N SER A 310 20.97 13.55 36.15
CA SER A 310 22.39 13.85 36.40
C SER A 310 22.64 15.34 36.70
N ILE A 311 22.00 16.23 35.95
CA ILE A 311 22.08 17.69 36.22
C ILE A 311 21.52 18.02 37.61
N LEU A 312 20.38 17.43 38.00
CA LEU A 312 19.78 17.61 39.30
C LEU A 312 20.72 17.13 40.41
N LEU A 313 21.30 15.92 40.27
CA LEU A 313 22.26 15.37 41.23
C LEU A 313 23.54 16.22 41.37
N PHE A 314 23.98 16.87 40.30
CA PHE A 314 25.15 17.74 40.30
C PHE A 314 24.89 19.13 40.97
N MET A 315 23.61 19.51 41.02
CA MET A 315 23.18 20.78 41.62
C MET A 315 22.92 20.67 43.13
N PHE A 316 22.75 19.47 43.68
CA PHE A 316 22.54 19.17 45.10
C PHE A 316 23.81 18.59 45.73
#